data_92de7eb6d587dee46d5343d5f01a8e15
#
_entry.id   92de7eb6d587dee46d5343d5f01a8e15
#
_cell.length_a   1.000
_cell.length_b   1.000
_cell.length_c   1.000
_cell.angle_alpha   90.00
_cell.angle_beta   90.00
_cell.angle_gamma   90.00
#
_symmetry.space_group_name_H-M   'P 1'
#
loop_
_entity.id
_entity.type
_entity.pdbx_description
1 polymer ?
#
loop_
_entity_poly.entity_id
_entity_poly.type
_entity_poly.pdbx_seq_one_letter_code
_entity_poly.pdbx_strand_id
1 'polypeptide(L)'
;MDKRTIGILGLGVFGRSIINTLCKYNCDIIAVDDHDDVINHFEPVLARGVVGDITDYDLLQAAGIDTCDTVVVATGENLESSVLAVMHCKSLGVPRVIAKVKSQTAKKVLEKIGADSVISPEYEMGQSL
;
A
#
# COMPACT_ATOMS: atom_id res chain seq x y z
N MET A 1 -22.78 -10.54 1.49
CA MET A 1 -21.42 -10.57 0.96
C MET A 1 -20.52 -9.68 1.80
N ASP A 2 -19.42 -10.24 2.17
CA ASP A 2 -18.48 -9.50 3.01
C ASP A 2 -17.76 -8.46 2.18
N LYS A 3 -17.58 -7.29 2.78
CA LYS A 3 -16.75 -6.26 2.18
C LYS A 3 -15.29 -6.68 2.20
N ARG A 4 -14.57 -6.38 1.15
CA ARG A 4 -13.12 -6.51 1.17
C ARG A 4 -12.52 -5.32 1.89
N THR A 5 -11.43 -5.56 2.60
CA THR A 5 -10.66 -4.53 3.27
C THR A 5 -9.31 -4.40 2.57
N ILE A 6 -8.99 -3.20 2.13
CA ILE A 6 -7.78 -2.94 1.37
C ILE A 6 -6.96 -1.89 2.10
N GLY A 7 -5.69 -2.22 2.34
CA GLY A 7 -4.75 -1.29 2.95
C GLY A 7 -3.92 -0.59 1.89
N ILE A 8 -3.72 0.70 2.05
CA ILE A 8 -2.85 1.49 1.17
C ILE A 8 -1.76 2.12 2.03
N LEU A 9 -0.53 1.73 1.79
CA LEU A 9 0.62 2.26 2.52
C LEU A 9 1.38 3.23 1.63
N GLY A 10 1.31 4.50 1.99
CA GLY A 10 1.91 5.58 1.23
C GLY A 10 0.92 6.23 0.27
N LEU A 11 0.67 7.51 0.45
CA LEU A 11 -0.30 8.27 -0.33
C LEU A 11 0.37 9.29 -1.26
N GLY A 12 1.34 8.82 -2.05
CA GLY A 12 1.84 9.58 -3.18
C GLY A 12 0.84 9.56 -4.33
N VAL A 13 1.28 9.89 -5.52
CA VAL A 13 0.39 9.94 -6.69
C VAL A 13 -0.31 8.60 -6.92
N PHE A 14 0.43 7.50 -6.84
CA PHE A 14 -0.11 6.17 -7.10
C PHE A 14 -1.12 5.77 -6.03
N GLY A 15 -0.77 5.95 -4.75
CA GLY A 15 -1.68 5.59 -3.64
C GLY A 15 -2.98 6.38 -3.67
N ARG A 16 -2.90 7.68 -3.95
CA ARG A 16 -4.08 8.53 -4.07
C ARG A 16 -4.95 8.10 -5.24
N SER A 17 -4.33 7.74 -6.36
CA SER A 17 -5.06 7.24 -7.53
C SER A 17 -5.84 5.98 -7.21
N ILE A 18 -5.25 5.07 -6.43
CA ILE A 18 -5.93 3.85 -6.01
C ILE A 18 -7.13 4.16 -5.14
N ILE A 19 -6.99 5.07 -4.17
CA ILE A 19 -8.11 5.45 -3.31
C ILE A 19 -9.25 6.04 -4.15
N ASN A 20 -8.94 6.94 -5.07
CA ASN A 20 -9.93 7.58 -5.92
C ASN A 20 -10.71 6.56 -6.78
N THR A 21 -10.06 5.48 -7.15
CA THR A 21 -10.71 4.40 -7.90
C THR A 21 -11.53 3.51 -6.98
N LEU A 22 -10.93 3.05 -5.87
CA LEU A 22 -11.56 2.09 -4.97
C LEU A 22 -12.76 2.65 -4.21
N CYS A 23 -12.77 3.95 -3.93
CA CYS A 23 -13.88 4.53 -3.18
C CYS A 23 -15.22 4.45 -3.91
N LYS A 24 -15.21 4.10 -5.20
CA LYS A 24 -16.41 3.88 -6.00
C LYS A 24 -16.98 2.46 -5.83
N TYR A 25 -16.25 1.59 -5.16
CA TYR A 25 -16.63 0.19 -4.99
C TYR A 25 -16.95 -0.09 -3.52
N ASN A 26 -17.60 -1.22 -3.28
CA ASN A 26 -17.99 -1.60 -1.94
C ASN A 26 -16.84 -2.30 -1.21
N CYS A 27 -15.87 -1.50 -0.76
CA CYS A 27 -14.74 -1.99 0.01
C CYS A 27 -14.37 -0.98 1.08
N ASP A 28 -13.76 -1.47 2.16
CA ASP A 28 -13.23 -0.64 3.21
C ASP A 28 -11.75 -0.35 2.91
N ILE A 29 -11.34 0.89 3.07
CA ILE A 29 -9.97 1.31 2.79
C ILE A 29 -9.32 1.77 4.08
N ILE A 30 -8.18 1.19 4.41
CA ILE A 30 -7.32 1.64 5.49
C ILE A 30 -6.09 2.26 4.85
N ALA A 31 -5.83 3.53 5.12
CA ALA A 31 -4.67 4.22 4.55
C ALA A 31 -3.71 4.65 5.65
N VAL A 32 -2.43 4.52 5.39
CA VAL A 32 -1.35 4.95 6.28
C VAL A 32 -0.38 5.82 5.50
N ASP A 33 -0.09 7.00 6.01
CA ASP A 33 0.89 7.92 5.44
C ASP A 33 1.40 8.83 6.55
N ASP A 34 2.61 9.33 6.41
CA ASP A 34 3.21 10.21 7.44
C ASP A 34 2.80 11.67 7.28
N HIS A 35 2.02 12.01 6.27
CA HIS A 35 1.53 13.37 6.03
C HIS A 35 0.06 13.48 6.47
N ASP A 36 -0.18 14.22 7.54
CA ASP A 36 -1.52 14.34 8.13
C ASP A 36 -2.51 15.05 7.20
N ASP A 37 -2.05 16.03 6.42
CA ASP A 37 -2.92 16.75 5.48
C ASP A 37 -3.47 15.83 4.39
N VAL A 38 -2.68 14.88 3.91
CA VAL A 38 -3.12 13.92 2.90
C VAL A 38 -4.14 12.94 3.50
N ILE A 39 -3.87 12.44 4.69
CA ILE A 39 -4.80 11.55 5.39
C ILE A 39 -6.12 12.28 5.64
N ASN A 40 -6.06 13.52 6.12
CA ASN A 40 -7.27 14.31 6.39
C ASN A 40 -8.09 14.56 5.13
N HIS A 41 -7.43 14.79 4.01
CA HIS A 41 -8.11 15.00 2.73
C HIS A 41 -8.98 13.79 2.32
N PHE A 42 -8.48 12.58 2.54
CA PHE A 42 -9.17 11.36 2.13
C PHE A 42 -10.06 10.76 3.21
N GLU A 43 -10.02 11.30 4.44
CA GLU A 43 -10.74 10.71 5.57
C GLU A 43 -12.21 10.39 5.26
N PRO A 44 -12.98 11.24 4.56
CA PRO A 44 -14.39 10.93 4.29
C PRO A 44 -14.62 9.64 3.51
N VAL A 45 -13.64 9.16 2.76
CA VAL A 45 -13.78 7.93 1.95
C VAL A 45 -13.01 6.76 2.55
N LEU A 46 -12.34 6.95 3.70
CA LEU A 46 -11.57 5.89 4.35
C LEU A 46 -12.37 5.28 5.49
N ALA A 47 -12.27 3.95 5.63
CA ALA A 47 -12.74 3.29 6.84
C ALA A 47 -11.84 3.69 8.00
N ARG A 48 -10.54 3.87 7.73
CA ARG A 48 -9.58 4.31 8.74
C ARG A 48 -8.39 4.97 8.07
N GLY A 49 -8.00 6.15 8.57
CA GLY A 49 -6.79 6.82 8.15
C GLY A 49 -5.85 6.96 9.33
N VAL A 50 -4.59 6.60 9.14
CA VAL A 50 -3.59 6.63 10.21
C VAL A 50 -2.38 7.41 9.74
N VAL A 51 -1.97 8.39 10.54
CA VAL A 51 -0.76 9.18 10.28
C VAL A 51 0.40 8.50 10.98
N GLY A 52 1.39 8.08 10.21
CA GLY A 52 2.57 7.44 10.79
C GLY A 52 3.46 6.81 9.74
N ASP A 53 4.52 6.17 10.22
CA ASP A 53 5.56 5.56 9.39
C ASP A 53 5.13 4.15 8.97
N ILE A 54 5.08 3.90 7.67
CA ILE A 54 4.69 2.60 7.13
C ILE A 54 5.72 1.50 7.42
N THR A 55 6.89 1.84 7.92
CA THR A 55 7.91 0.86 8.32
C THR A 55 7.81 0.47 9.78
N ASP A 56 6.86 1.02 10.51
CA ASP A 56 6.64 0.73 11.93
C ASP A 56 5.64 -0.43 12.07
N TYR A 57 6.12 -1.60 12.46
CA TYR A 57 5.30 -2.80 12.61
C TYR A 57 4.13 -2.58 13.57
N ASP A 58 4.41 -2.02 14.74
CA ASP A 58 3.38 -1.84 15.75
C ASP A 58 2.29 -0.87 15.27
N LEU A 59 2.69 0.16 14.54
CA LEU A 59 1.74 1.10 13.97
C LEU A 59 0.84 0.43 12.95
N LEU A 60 1.40 -0.39 12.08
CA LEU A 60 0.62 -1.12 11.07
C LEU A 60 -0.38 -2.07 11.74
N GLN A 61 0.04 -2.76 12.77
CA GLN A 61 -0.86 -3.64 13.52
C GLN A 61 -1.98 -2.85 14.18
N ALA A 62 -1.65 -1.75 14.83
CA ALA A 62 -2.64 -0.88 15.49
C ALA A 62 -3.61 -0.26 14.48
N ALA A 63 -3.15 0.00 13.27
CA ALA A 63 -3.99 0.54 12.19
C ALA A 63 -4.98 -0.48 11.63
N GLY A 64 -4.82 -1.76 11.95
CA GLY A 64 -5.70 -2.81 11.44
C GLY A 64 -5.25 -3.41 10.12
N ILE A 65 -3.99 -3.23 9.76
CA ILE A 65 -3.46 -3.80 8.51
C ILE A 65 -3.57 -5.32 8.49
N ASP A 66 -3.50 -5.96 9.65
CA ASP A 66 -3.70 -7.40 9.78
C ASP A 66 -5.10 -7.88 9.37
N THR A 67 -6.07 -6.97 9.32
CA THR A 67 -7.43 -7.30 8.89
C THR A 67 -7.64 -7.16 7.38
N CYS A 68 -6.66 -6.66 6.66
CA CYS A 68 -6.79 -6.42 5.22
C CYS A 68 -6.70 -7.71 4.42
N ASP A 69 -7.53 -7.82 3.39
CA ASP A 69 -7.44 -8.90 2.40
C ASP A 69 -6.26 -8.67 1.46
N THR A 70 -6.03 -7.41 1.12
CA THR A 70 -4.96 -6.98 0.23
C THR A 70 -4.36 -5.70 0.78
N VAL A 71 -3.05 -5.58 0.70
CA VAL A 71 -2.35 -4.33 1.02
C VAL A 71 -1.51 -3.93 -0.18
N VAL A 72 -1.60 -2.66 -0.56
CA VAL A 72 -0.78 -2.08 -1.61
C VAL A 72 0.27 -1.19 -0.95
N VAL A 73 1.52 -1.57 -1.12
CA VAL A 73 2.66 -0.73 -0.72
C VAL A 73 2.89 0.23 -1.87
N ALA A 74 2.30 1.42 -1.77
CA ALA A 74 2.19 2.35 -2.88
C ALA A 74 3.34 3.34 -2.96
N THR A 75 4.24 3.34 -2.00
CA THR A 75 5.45 4.15 -2.05
C THR A 75 6.52 3.44 -2.87
N GLY A 76 7.21 4.14 -3.74
CA GLY A 76 8.30 3.58 -4.51
C GLY A 76 9.56 4.41 -4.41
N GLU A 77 9.53 5.40 -3.52
CA GLU A 77 10.65 6.36 -3.40
C GLU A 77 11.88 5.74 -2.74
N ASN A 78 11.67 4.80 -1.82
CA ASN A 78 12.74 4.24 -1.01
C ASN A 78 12.57 2.72 -0.93
N LEU A 79 13.52 1.99 -1.50
CA LEU A 79 13.45 0.53 -1.52
C LEU A 79 13.44 -0.06 -0.11
N GLU A 80 14.24 0.50 0.79
CA GLU A 80 14.30 0.01 2.18
C GLU A 80 12.92 0.09 2.84
N SER A 81 12.21 1.21 2.69
CA SER A 81 10.87 1.36 3.25
C SER A 81 9.90 0.36 2.64
N SER A 82 9.97 0.13 1.34
CA SER A 82 9.11 -0.84 0.65
C SER A 82 9.39 -2.26 1.13
N VAL A 83 10.66 -2.61 1.31
CA VAL A 83 11.07 -3.93 1.82
C VAL A 83 10.49 -4.17 3.22
N LEU A 84 10.66 -3.19 4.12
CA LEU A 84 10.17 -3.32 5.48
C LEU A 84 8.63 -3.41 5.51
N ALA A 85 7.96 -2.58 4.72
CA ALA A 85 6.50 -2.60 4.67
C ALA A 85 5.98 -3.95 4.16
N VAL A 86 6.56 -4.50 3.11
CA VAL A 86 6.17 -5.82 2.59
C VAL A 86 6.40 -6.90 3.64
N MET A 87 7.57 -6.91 4.28
CA MET A 87 7.90 -7.89 5.32
C MET A 87 6.90 -7.82 6.48
N HIS A 88 6.58 -6.61 6.93
CA HIS A 88 5.63 -6.42 8.03
C HIS A 88 4.24 -6.92 7.64
N CYS A 89 3.78 -6.62 6.43
CA CYS A 89 2.47 -7.07 5.98
C CYS A 89 2.40 -8.59 5.92
N LYS A 90 3.44 -9.25 5.41
CA LYS A 90 3.48 -10.72 5.37
C LYS A 90 3.51 -11.29 6.78
N SER A 91 4.26 -10.68 7.70
CA SER A 91 4.30 -11.12 9.10
C SER A 91 2.94 -10.94 9.78
N LEU A 92 2.19 -9.93 9.41
CA LEU A 92 0.83 -9.71 9.93
C LEU A 92 -0.21 -10.64 9.32
N GLY A 93 0.18 -11.47 8.36
CA GLY A 93 -0.72 -12.45 7.77
C GLY A 93 -1.59 -11.91 6.65
N VAL A 94 -1.25 -10.78 6.05
CA VAL A 94 -2.01 -10.24 4.92
C VAL A 94 -1.93 -11.23 3.75
N PRO A 95 -3.09 -11.70 3.23
CA PRO A 95 -3.09 -12.73 2.19
C PRO A 95 -2.42 -12.28 0.88
N ARG A 96 -2.60 -11.02 0.52
CA ARG A 96 -2.04 -10.52 -0.73
C ARG A 96 -1.39 -9.17 -0.53
N VAL A 97 -0.11 -9.09 -0.88
CA VAL A 97 0.67 -7.84 -0.79
C VAL A 97 1.15 -7.47 -2.18
N ILE A 98 0.78 -6.27 -2.61
CA ILE A 98 1.15 -5.70 -3.90
C ILE A 98 2.09 -4.54 -3.63
N ALA A 99 3.21 -4.47 -4.34
CA ALA A 99 4.17 -3.39 -4.16
C ALA A 99 4.41 -2.64 -5.47
N LYS A 100 4.52 -1.32 -5.36
CA LYS A 100 4.91 -0.47 -6.48
C LYS A 100 6.43 -0.30 -6.46
N VAL A 101 7.05 -0.37 -7.65
CA VAL A 101 8.50 -0.18 -7.79
C VAL A 101 8.79 0.75 -8.96
N LYS A 102 10.03 1.26 -9.00
CA LYS A 102 10.53 2.10 -10.09
C LYS A 102 11.60 1.43 -10.93
N SER A 103 12.09 0.26 -10.53
CA SER A 103 13.18 -0.42 -11.24
C SER A 103 13.00 -1.91 -11.27
N GLN A 104 13.65 -2.57 -12.24
CA GLN A 104 13.63 -4.03 -12.34
C GLN A 104 14.39 -4.68 -11.18
N THR A 105 15.43 -4.05 -10.69
CA THR A 105 16.17 -4.56 -9.54
C THR A 105 15.27 -4.57 -8.30
N ALA A 106 14.56 -3.48 -8.05
CA ALA A 106 13.61 -3.41 -6.92
C ALA A 106 12.52 -4.46 -7.06
N LYS A 107 12.02 -4.70 -8.28
CA LYS A 107 11.01 -5.72 -8.53
C LYS A 107 11.49 -7.09 -8.08
N LYS A 108 12.71 -7.47 -8.48
CA LYS A 108 13.27 -8.77 -8.11
C LYS A 108 13.44 -8.91 -6.60
N VAL A 109 13.89 -7.85 -5.93
CA VAL A 109 14.07 -7.86 -4.48
C VAL A 109 12.74 -8.07 -3.79
N LEU A 110 11.72 -7.31 -4.16
CA LEU A 110 10.42 -7.40 -3.49
C LEU A 110 9.70 -8.71 -3.75
N GLU A 111 9.84 -9.27 -4.95
CA GLU A 111 9.30 -10.61 -5.23
C GLU A 111 9.94 -11.67 -4.34
N LYS A 112 11.25 -11.59 -4.14
CA LYS A 112 11.95 -12.55 -3.28
C LYS A 112 11.57 -12.41 -1.81
N ILE A 113 11.23 -11.21 -1.37
CA ILE A 113 10.85 -10.97 0.02
C ILE A 113 9.44 -11.46 0.31
N GLY A 114 8.63 -11.64 -0.73
CA GLY A 114 7.30 -12.20 -0.55
C GLY A 114 6.16 -11.35 -1.06
N ALA A 115 6.43 -10.27 -1.79
CA ALA A 115 5.36 -9.54 -2.45
C ALA A 115 4.67 -10.47 -3.45
N ASP A 116 3.35 -10.52 -3.39
CA ASP A 116 2.58 -11.40 -4.26
C ASP A 116 2.49 -10.86 -5.69
N SER A 117 2.53 -9.55 -5.83
CA SER A 117 2.58 -8.86 -7.12
C SER A 117 3.44 -7.62 -7.00
N VAL A 118 4.13 -7.28 -8.07
CA VAL A 118 4.94 -6.06 -8.13
C VAL A 118 4.54 -5.29 -9.38
N ILE A 119 4.25 -4.01 -9.20
CA ILE A 119 3.78 -3.14 -10.28
C ILE A 119 4.81 -2.04 -10.52
N SER A 120 5.07 -1.75 -11.78
CA SER A 120 5.98 -0.69 -12.20
C SER A 120 5.27 0.22 -13.21
N PRO A 121 4.33 1.06 -12.74
CA PRO A 121 3.47 1.83 -13.65
C PRO A 121 4.25 2.74 -14.59
N GLU A 122 5.26 3.44 -14.09
CA GLU A 122 6.04 4.36 -14.91
C GLU A 122 6.84 3.60 -15.98
N TYR A 123 7.41 2.46 -15.60
CA TYR A 123 8.18 1.62 -16.49
C TYR A 123 7.30 1.05 -17.60
N GLU A 124 6.13 0.53 -17.22
CA GLU A 124 5.20 -0.05 -18.19
C GLU A 124 4.67 1.00 -19.16
N MET A 125 4.38 2.19 -18.69
CA MET A 125 3.96 3.29 -19.54
C MET A 125 5.06 3.67 -20.53
N GLY A 126 6.29 3.73 -20.08
CA GLY A 126 7.44 4.00 -20.94
C GLY A 126 7.59 2.97 -22.05
N GLN A 127 7.35 1.72 -21.75
CA GLN A 127 7.45 0.65 -22.75
C GLN A 127 6.32 0.71 -23.76
N SER A 128 5.19 1.22 -23.39
CA SER A 128 4.05 1.34 -24.30
C SER A 128 4.28 2.37 -25.40
N LEU A 129 5.22 3.25 -25.19
CA LEU A 129 5.56 4.26 -26.17
C LEU A 129 6.58 3.72 -27.18
#